data_82e51b2fec86f253fc92327537247dec
#
_entry.id   82e51b2fec86f253fc92327537247dec
#
_cell.length_a   1.000
_cell.length_b   1.000
_cell.length_c   1.000
_cell.angle_alpha   90.00
_cell.angle_beta   90.00
_cell.angle_gamma   90.00
#
_symmetry.space_group_name_H-M   'P 1'
#
loop_
_entity.id
_entity.type
_entity.pdbx_description
1 polymer ?
#
loop_
_entity_poly.entity_id
_entity_poly.type
_entity_poly.pdbx_seq_one_letter_code
_entity_poly.pdbx_strand_id
1 'polypeptide(L)'
;MKLPKIIKLPSGSYNTNIMIDGQRISITEESEELVAAKALALKTGLTKRTTPSKITVRQACERYIEERKGRLSPTTIEGYQKIIDNGFPSLMNTTIGDISRRTLQKAVDDECKRFNNRGQKFTPKTIKNRYTFIASVLHDYTDVRTDVILPDLKDKPIILPTAGEVWKAVKGTEIELPVLLSMWLTLSMSEIRGLTKSKSIHGDKLSVVETVVQVDGQAVRKTGGKEEKRSRTLSIPPYIQSLISQVDGDILVPQSPASITNRFYRLLEKNGIPHMSYHQLRHISASIMAEINIPVPVMNQRGGWKSSYTRERVYTHVFTHERIEADKKIDDYFKRITDEITDKK
;
A
#
# COMPACT_ATOMS: atom_id res chain seq x y z
N MET A 1 -29.96 32.79 0.36
CA MET A 1 -30.40 31.69 -0.54
C MET A 1 -31.76 31.23 -0.07
N LYS A 2 -32.86 31.40 -0.86
CA LYS A 2 -34.20 30.96 -0.42
C LYS A 2 -34.35 29.45 -0.60
N LEU A 3 -34.74 28.74 0.45
CA LEU A 3 -35.17 27.37 0.36
C LEU A 3 -36.59 27.27 -0.22
N PRO A 4 -36.91 26.20 -1.00
CA PRO A 4 -38.25 25.95 -1.46
C PRO A 4 -39.20 25.73 -0.28
N LYS A 5 -40.52 25.87 -0.50
CA LYS A 5 -41.56 25.66 0.52
C LYS A 5 -41.48 24.22 1.07
N ILE A 6 -41.44 24.10 2.38
CA ILE A 6 -41.52 22.79 3.08
C ILE A 6 -42.99 22.47 3.31
N ILE A 7 -43.41 21.25 3.05
CA ILE A 7 -44.80 20.79 3.15
C ILE A 7 -44.85 19.65 4.16
N LYS A 8 -45.82 19.72 5.08
CA LYS A 8 -46.10 18.61 6.00
C LYS A 8 -46.91 17.55 5.27
N LEU A 9 -46.46 16.31 5.29
CA LEU A 9 -47.13 15.17 4.67
C LEU A 9 -48.21 14.56 5.62
N PRO A 10 -49.21 13.83 5.08
CA PRO A 10 -50.19 13.14 5.89
C PRO A 10 -49.58 12.12 6.88
N SER A 11 -48.39 11.64 6.61
CA SER A 11 -47.60 10.75 7.50
C SER A 11 -47.03 11.45 8.73
N GLY A 12 -47.15 12.78 8.83
CA GLY A 12 -46.58 13.60 9.91
C GLY A 12 -45.15 14.10 9.60
N SER A 13 -44.46 13.55 8.59
CA SER A 13 -43.15 13.99 8.15
C SER A 13 -43.21 15.26 7.27
N TYR A 14 -42.08 15.94 7.10
CA TYR A 14 -41.93 17.15 6.30
C TYR A 14 -41.16 16.85 5.02
N ASN A 15 -41.58 17.49 3.91
CA ASN A 15 -40.96 17.29 2.61
C ASN A 15 -40.65 18.62 1.90
N THR A 16 -39.58 18.68 1.18
CA THR A 16 -39.28 19.73 0.23
C THR A 16 -38.61 19.17 -1.04
N ASN A 17 -38.72 19.91 -2.13
CA ASN A 17 -38.03 19.56 -3.38
C ASN A 17 -37.06 20.68 -3.75
N ILE A 18 -35.82 20.33 -3.99
CA ILE A 18 -34.77 21.26 -4.43
C ILE A 18 -34.26 20.87 -5.82
N MET A 19 -33.78 21.85 -6.56
CA MET A 19 -33.10 21.64 -7.85
C MET A 19 -31.60 21.79 -7.64
N ILE A 20 -30.81 20.79 -8.07
CA ILE A 20 -29.34 20.83 -8.10
C ILE A 20 -28.89 20.28 -9.44
N ASP A 21 -28.10 21.05 -10.19
CA ASP A 21 -27.60 20.73 -11.54
C ASP A 21 -28.68 20.16 -12.48
N GLY A 22 -29.85 20.81 -12.49
CA GLY A 22 -30.98 20.42 -13.35
C GLY A 22 -31.79 19.20 -12.87
N GLN A 23 -31.43 18.56 -11.77
CA GLN A 23 -32.15 17.41 -11.19
C GLN A 23 -32.99 17.83 -9.98
N ARG A 24 -34.22 17.33 -9.90
CA ARG A 24 -35.11 17.51 -8.75
C ARG A 24 -34.83 16.48 -7.69
N ILE A 25 -34.49 16.94 -6.49
CA ILE A 25 -34.23 16.12 -5.30
C ILE A 25 -35.34 16.35 -4.28
N SER A 26 -36.00 15.27 -3.87
CA SER A 26 -37.00 15.29 -2.80
C SER A 26 -36.34 14.93 -1.48
N ILE A 27 -36.57 15.73 -0.44
CA ILE A 27 -36.03 15.53 0.91
C ILE A 27 -37.21 15.39 1.86
N THR A 28 -37.23 14.29 2.62
CA THR A 28 -38.26 14.00 3.61
C THR A 28 -37.60 13.66 4.94
N GLU A 29 -38.00 14.36 6.03
CA GLU A 29 -37.49 14.16 7.39
C GLU A 29 -38.61 14.32 8.42
N GLU A 30 -38.34 13.97 9.67
CA GLU A 30 -39.28 13.98 10.75
C GLU A 30 -39.62 15.39 11.25
N SER A 31 -38.81 16.41 10.94
CA SER A 31 -39.04 17.81 11.32
C SER A 31 -38.75 18.78 10.19
N GLU A 32 -39.37 19.95 10.22
CA GLU A 32 -39.17 21.02 9.27
C GLU A 32 -37.71 21.54 9.29
N GLU A 33 -37.14 21.62 10.48
CA GLU A 33 -35.74 22.06 10.68
C GLU A 33 -34.74 21.11 10.06
N LEU A 34 -34.94 19.79 10.15
CA LEU A 34 -34.08 18.77 9.55
C LEU A 34 -34.19 18.81 8.02
N VAL A 35 -35.38 19.01 7.46
CA VAL A 35 -35.56 19.19 6.02
C VAL A 35 -34.81 20.44 5.52
N ALA A 36 -34.95 21.56 6.25
CA ALA A 36 -34.29 22.81 5.91
C ALA A 36 -32.77 22.70 5.98
N ALA A 37 -32.23 22.11 7.04
CA ALA A 37 -30.78 21.89 7.23
C ALA A 37 -30.21 21.00 6.12
N LYS A 38 -30.88 19.90 5.80
CA LYS A 38 -30.45 18.96 4.76
C LYS A 38 -30.53 19.57 3.35
N ALA A 39 -31.58 20.35 3.08
CA ALA A 39 -31.72 21.07 1.83
C ALA A 39 -30.63 22.14 1.64
N LEU A 40 -30.28 22.85 2.71
CA LEU A 40 -29.22 23.85 2.70
C LEU A 40 -27.85 23.17 2.50
N ALA A 41 -27.57 22.10 3.24
CA ALA A 41 -26.33 21.35 3.15
C ALA A 41 -26.10 20.75 1.74
N LEU A 42 -27.15 20.24 1.10
CA LEU A 42 -27.10 19.77 -0.29
C LEU A 42 -26.87 20.91 -1.28
N LYS A 43 -27.51 22.06 -1.10
CA LYS A 43 -27.33 23.25 -1.97
C LYS A 43 -25.95 23.89 -1.82
N THR A 44 -25.35 23.82 -0.64
CA THR A 44 -24.01 24.37 -0.36
C THR A 44 -22.88 23.39 -0.64
N GLY A 45 -23.20 22.16 -1.06
CA GLY A 45 -22.19 21.11 -1.29
C GLY A 45 -21.56 20.55 -0.01
N LEU A 46 -22.10 20.88 1.17
CA LEU A 46 -21.63 20.36 2.46
C LEU A 46 -22.01 18.90 2.68
N THR A 47 -23.04 18.39 1.99
CA THR A 47 -23.39 16.97 1.95
C THR A 47 -23.39 16.47 0.51
N LYS A 48 -22.97 15.22 0.32
CA LYS A 48 -23.03 14.55 -0.97
C LYS A 48 -24.51 14.24 -1.33
N ARG A 49 -24.78 14.20 -2.63
CA ARG A 49 -26.12 13.85 -3.14
C ARG A 49 -26.51 12.45 -2.70
N THR A 50 -27.59 12.29 -1.97
CA THR A 50 -28.25 11.01 -1.71
C THR A 50 -29.39 10.77 -2.70
N THR A 51 -29.13 10.86 -4.02
CA THR A 51 -30.05 10.27 -4.98
C THR A 51 -29.74 8.79 -5.02
N PRO A 52 -30.70 7.89 -4.71
CA PRO A 52 -30.46 6.45 -4.86
C PRO A 52 -30.03 6.19 -6.31
N SER A 53 -28.76 5.97 -6.53
CA SER A 53 -28.28 5.63 -7.86
C SER A 53 -28.83 4.28 -8.25
N LYS A 54 -29.50 4.16 -9.39
CA LYS A 54 -29.98 2.89 -9.95
C LYS A 54 -28.84 2.01 -10.46
N ILE A 55 -27.59 2.50 -10.40
CA ILE A 55 -26.44 1.73 -10.84
C ILE A 55 -26.06 0.69 -9.80
N THR A 56 -25.49 -0.41 -10.25
CA THR A 56 -24.94 -1.44 -9.35
C THR A 56 -23.59 -1.03 -8.77
N VAL A 57 -23.16 -1.69 -7.70
CA VAL A 57 -21.81 -1.49 -7.13
C VAL A 57 -20.73 -1.73 -8.19
N ARG A 58 -20.88 -2.75 -9.04
CA ARG A 58 -19.98 -3.01 -10.17
C ARG A 58 -19.86 -1.79 -11.09
N GLN A 59 -20.98 -1.27 -11.56
CA GLN A 59 -21.00 -0.08 -12.42
C GLN A 59 -20.39 1.16 -11.75
N ALA A 60 -20.59 1.33 -10.45
CA ALA A 60 -19.96 2.40 -9.70
C ALA A 60 -18.43 2.21 -9.62
N CYS A 61 -17.96 0.98 -9.38
CA CYS A 61 -16.52 0.65 -9.37
C CYS A 61 -15.87 0.92 -10.74
N GLU A 62 -16.52 0.53 -11.83
CA GLU A 62 -16.04 0.76 -13.19
C GLU A 62 -15.95 2.26 -13.51
N ARG A 63 -16.99 3.05 -13.16
CA ARG A 63 -16.97 4.51 -13.28
C ARG A 63 -15.87 5.16 -12.44
N TYR A 64 -15.71 4.70 -11.20
CA TYR A 64 -14.66 5.17 -10.29
C TYR A 64 -13.26 5.03 -10.90
N ILE A 65 -13.00 3.89 -11.56
CA ILE A 65 -11.74 3.64 -12.26
C ILE A 65 -11.59 4.57 -13.45
N GLU A 66 -12.61 4.68 -14.32
CA GLU A 66 -12.56 5.48 -15.53
C GLU A 66 -12.33 6.97 -15.25
N GLU A 67 -13.05 7.53 -14.26
CA GLU A 67 -12.88 8.92 -13.83
C GLU A 67 -11.48 9.23 -13.27
N ARG A 68 -10.76 8.20 -12.83
CA ARG A 68 -9.44 8.32 -12.18
C ARG A 68 -8.30 7.73 -12.98
N LYS A 69 -8.56 7.26 -14.19
CA LYS A 69 -7.60 6.56 -15.06
C LYS A 69 -6.31 7.36 -15.28
N GLY A 70 -6.41 8.68 -15.45
CA GLY A 70 -5.24 9.57 -15.58
C GLY A 70 -4.43 9.80 -14.30
N ARG A 71 -4.97 9.41 -13.11
CA ARG A 71 -4.32 9.60 -11.80
C ARG A 71 -3.91 8.30 -11.14
N LEU A 72 -4.55 7.20 -11.49
CA LEU A 72 -4.25 5.87 -10.96
C LEU A 72 -3.09 5.23 -11.71
N SER A 73 -2.27 4.47 -10.99
CA SER A 73 -1.23 3.69 -11.66
C SER A 73 -1.84 2.49 -12.41
N PRO A 74 -1.26 2.05 -13.54
CA PRO A 74 -1.76 0.87 -14.26
C PRO A 74 -1.92 -0.38 -13.38
N THR A 75 -0.97 -0.63 -12.47
CA THR A 75 -1.05 -1.73 -11.50
C THR A 75 -2.17 -1.57 -10.47
N THR A 76 -2.57 -0.32 -10.14
CA THR A 76 -3.72 -0.05 -9.27
C THR A 76 -5.01 -0.33 -10.00
N ILE A 77 -5.11 0.09 -11.27
CA ILE A 77 -6.27 -0.19 -12.13
C ILE A 77 -6.47 -1.70 -12.28
N GLU A 78 -5.41 -2.44 -12.65
CA GLU A 78 -5.43 -3.91 -12.73
C GLU A 78 -5.87 -4.55 -11.40
N GLY A 79 -5.36 -4.06 -10.28
CA GLY A 79 -5.75 -4.54 -8.96
C GLY A 79 -7.23 -4.29 -8.65
N TYR A 80 -7.76 -3.13 -8.99
CA TYR A 80 -9.17 -2.81 -8.82
C TYR A 80 -10.06 -3.63 -9.75
N GLN A 81 -9.64 -3.84 -11.02
CA GLN A 81 -10.37 -4.71 -11.94
C GLN A 81 -10.48 -6.14 -11.40
N LYS A 82 -9.41 -6.71 -10.88
CA LYS A 82 -9.42 -8.02 -10.21
C LYS A 82 -10.38 -8.07 -9.01
N ILE A 83 -10.58 -6.95 -8.30
CA ILE A 83 -11.56 -6.88 -7.22
C ILE A 83 -12.98 -6.86 -7.78
N ILE A 84 -13.24 -6.11 -8.84
CA ILE A 84 -14.55 -6.07 -9.51
C ILE A 84 -14.95 -7.49 -10.00
N ASP A 85 -13.99 -8.20 -10.58
CA ASP A 85 -14.25 -9.52 -11.17
C ASP A 85 -14.41 -10.63 -10.12
N ASN A 86 -13.63 -10.56 -9.03
CA ASN A 86 -13.50 -11.68 -8.09
C ASN A 86 -13.79 -11.34 -6.62
N GLY A 87 -14.05 -10.08 -6.26
CA GLY A 87 -14.35 -9.67 -4.88
C GLY A 87 -15.83 -9.47 -4.64
N PHE A 88 -16.33 -9.82 -3.47
CA PHE A 88 -17.70 -9.56 -3.01
C PHE A 88 -18.79 -9.82 -4.04
N PRO A 89 -18.93 -11.02 -4.61
CA PRO A 89 -19.85 -11.29 -5.73
C PRO A 89 -21.31 -10.99 -5.38
N SER A 90 -21.74 -11.20 -4.13
CA SER A 90 -23.09 -10.86 -3.67
C SER A 90 -23.35 -9.34 -3.66
N LEU A 91 -22.30 -8.53 -3.47
CA LEU A 91 -22.42 -7.07 -3.40
C LEU A 91 -22.36 -6.42 -4.79
N MET A 92 -21.57 -6.97 -5.71
CA MET A 92 -21.30 -6.35 -7.01
C MET A 92 -22.56 -6.11 -7.86
N ASN A 93 -23.57 -6.96 -7.72
CA ASN A 93 -24.84 -6.85 -8.45
C ASN A 93 -25.93 -6.08 -7.66
N THR A 94 -25.63 -5.66 -6.42
CA THR A 94 -26.57 -4.88 -5.61
C THR A 94 -26.62 -3.45 -6.11
N THR A 95 -27.81 -2.87 -6.17
CA THR A 95 -28.02 -1.46 -6.49
C THR A 95 -27.44 -0.59 -5.37
N ILE A 96 -26.76 0.50 -5.72
CA ILE A 96 -26.16 1.42 -4.75
C ILE A 96 -27.19 1.95 -3.75
N GLY A 97 -28.42 2.21 -4.19
CA GLY A 97 -29.51 2.68 -3.32
C GLY A 97 -29.95 1.67 -2.25
N ASP A 98 -29.70 0.39 -2.47
CA ASP A 98 -30.09 -0.71 -1.57
C ASP A 98 -28.96 -1.10 -0.60
N ILE A 99 -27.82 -0.42 -0.68
CA ILE A 99 -26.69 -0.69 0.19
C ILE A 99 -26.96 -0.12 1.59
N SER A 100 -26.77 -0.96 2.59
CA SER A 100 -26.82 -0.62 4.01
C SER A 100 -25.55 -1.12 4.72
N ARG A 101 -25.25 -0.58 5.89
CA ARG A 101 -24.16 -1.10 6.73
C ARG A 101 -24.30 -2.61 6.99
N ARG A 102 -25.52 -3.10 7.17
CA ARG A 102 -25.82 -4.53 7.38
C ARG A 102 -25.47 -5.36 6.12
N THR A 103 -25.83 -4.85 4.94
CA THR A 103 -25.49 -5.51 3.65
C THR A 103 -23.98 -5.59 3.48
N LEU A 104 -23.25 -4.52 3.81
CA LEU A 104 -21.79 -4.48 3.74
C LEU A 104 -21.14 -5.46 4.73
N GLN A 105 -21.62 -5.50 5.98
CA GLN A 105 -21.11 -6.46 6.97
C GLN A 105 -21.32 -7.90 6.49
N LYS A 106 -22.52 -8.23 6.01
CA LYS A 106 -22.81 -9.56 5.47
C LYS A 106 -21.87 -9.91 4.30
N ALA A 107 -21.62 -8.98 3.41
CA ALA A 107 -20.70 -9.20 2.29
C ALA A 107 -19.25 -9.50 2.76
N VAL A 108 -18.78 -8.82 3.81
CA VAL A 108 -17.49 -9.10 4.43
C VAL A 108 -17.47 -10.48 5.08
N ASP A 109 -18.53 -10.84 5.83
CA ASP A 109 -18.65 -12.15 6.50
C ASP A 109 -18.67 -13.30 5.47
N ASP A 110 -19.36 -13.10 4.35
CA ASP A 110 -19.41 -14.06 3.25
C ASP A 110 -18.04 -14.19 2.57
N GLU A 111 -17.32 -13.07 2.34
CA GLU A 111 -15.97 -13.07 1.77
C GLU A 111 -14.95 -13.79 2.67
N CYS A 112 -15.11 -13.73 4.00
CA CYS A 112 -14.29 -14.47 4.97
C CYS A 112 -14.45 -16.00 4.86
N LYS A 113 -15.58 -16.47 4.35
CA LYS A 113 -15.88 -17.91 4.17
C LYS A 113 -15.43 -18.43 2.81
N ARG A 114 -15.19 -17.55 1.83
CA ARG A 114 -14.83 -17.94 0.47
C ARG A 114 -13.42 -18.50 0.35
N PHE A 115 -13.26 -19.35 -0.64
CA PHE A 115 -11.97 -19.92 -1.02
C PHE A 115 -11.52 -19.36 -2.37
N ASN A 116 -10.22 -19.23 -2.54
CA ASN A 116 -9.60 -18.89 -3.83
C ASN A 116 -9.54 -20.14 -4.75
N ASN A 117 -9.08 -19.95 -5.97
CA ASN A 117 -8.96 -21.04 -6.97
C ASN A 117 -7.97 -22.17 -6.57
N ARG A 118 -7.21 -21.97 -5.49
CA ARG A 118 -6.28 -22.98 -4.91
C ARG A 118 -6.88 -23.69 -3.69
N GLY A 119 -8.16 -23.51 -3.41
CA GLY A 119 -8.82 -24.08 -2.24
C GLY A 119 -8.40 -23.48 -0.90
N GLN A 120 -7.80 -22.28 -0.88
CA GLN A 120 -7.38 -21.59 0.34
C GLN A 120 -8.33 -20.43 0.65
N LYS A 121 -8.62 -20.20 1.93
CA LYS A 121 -9.37 -19.01 2.38
C LYS A 121 -8.59 -17.74 2.07
N PHE A 122 -9.32 -16.66 1.76
CA PHE A 122 -8.70 -15.36 1.60
C PHE A 122 -8.10 -14.87 2.91
N THR A 123 -6.92 -14.27 2.85
CA THR A 123 -6.28 -13.71 4.05
C THR A 123 -7.03 -12.46 4.53
N PRO A 124 -7.02 -12.16 5.86
CA PRO A 124 -7.57 -10.92 6.39
C PRO A 124 -7.12 -9.66 5.65
N LYS A 125 -5.84 -9.61 5.26
CA LYS A 125 -5.29 -8.49 4.48
C LYS A 125 -5.91 -8.36 3.09
N THR A 126 -6.16 -9.49 2.41
CA THR A 126 -6.82 -9.50 1.10
C THR A 126 -8.24 -8.96 1.20
N ILE A 127 -8.98 -9.41 2.21
CA ILE A 127 -10.37 -8.97 2.45
C ILE A 127 -10.40 -7.48 2.77
N LYS A 128 -9.52 -7.01 3.67
CA LYS A 128 -9.38 -5.60 4.02
C LYS A 128 -9.06 -4.73 2.80
N ASN A 129 -8.11 -5.13 1.97
CA ASN A 129 -7.73 -4.37 0.77
C ASN A 129 -8.89 -4.29 -0.23
N ARG A 130 -9.60 -5.41 -0.46
CA ARG A 130 -10.80 -5.46 -1.32
C ARG A 130 -11.88 -4.53 -0.79
N TYR A 131 -12.17 -4.61 0.51
CA TYR A 131 -13.19 -3.79 1.16
C TYR A 131 -12.84 -2.30 1.13
N THR A 132 -11.58 -1.94 1.37
CA THR A 132 -11.13 -0.53 1.31
C THR A 132 -11.42 0.10 -0.06
N PHE A 133 -11.23 -0.65 -1.14
CA PHE A 133 -11.60 -0.15 -2.48
C PHE A 133 -13.12 0.06 -2.60
N ILE A 134 -13.94 -0.92 -2.20
CA ILE A 134 -15.40 -0.80 -2.23
C ILE A 134 -15.88 0.37 -1.37
N ALA A 135 -15.37 0.52 -0.16
CA ALA A 135 -15.70 1.63 0.73
C ALA A 135 -15.34 2.99 0.10
N SER A 136 -14.19 3.07 -0.57
CA SER A 136 -13.77 4.30 -1.28
C SER A 136 -14.72 4.65 -2.43
N VAL A 137 -15.19 3.64 -3.17
CA VAL A 137 -16.19 3.83 -4.24
C VAL A 137 -17.53 4.28 -3.64
N LEU A 138 -18.02 3.56 -2.63
CA LEU A 138 -19.30 3.89 -2.00
C LEU A 138 -19.33 5.29 -1.41
N HIS A 139 -18.21 5.74 -0.85
CA HIS A 139 -18.07 7.10 -0.32
C HIS A 139 -18.33 8.20 -1.38
N ASP A 140 -18.11 7.92 -2.67
CA ASP A 140 -18.39 8.88 -3.74
C ASP A 140 -19.86 8.89 -4.18
N TYR A 141 -20.61 7.81 -3.89
CA TYR A 141 -21.98 7.64 -4.41
C TYR A 141 -23.04 7.61 -3.32
N THR A 142 -22.68 7.40 -2.05
CA THR A 142 -23.65 7.24 -0.94
C THR A 142 -23.13 7.87 0.35
N ASP A 143 -24.05 8.17 1.27
CA ASP A 143 -23.75 8.52 2.67
C ASP A 143 -23.81 7.30 3.61
N VAL A 144 -23.85 6.10 3.05
CA VAL A 144 -23.88 4.86 3.83
C VAL A 144 -22.63 4.72 4.68
N ARG A 145 -22.83 4.39 5.94
CA ARG A 145 -21.73 4.10 6.86
C ARG A 145 -21.00 2.84 6.41
N THR A 146 -19.72 3.00 6.10
CA THR A 146 -18.83 1.93 5.63
C THR A 146 -17.97 1.33 6.75
N ASP A 147 -18.24 1.70 8.01
CA ASP A 147 -17.57 1.21 9.22
C ASP A 147 -18.05 -0.21 9.60
N VAL A 148 -17.57 -1.22 8.90
CA VAL A 148 -17.83 -2.63 9.19
C VAL A 148 -16.72 -3.26 10.03
N ILE A 149 -17.02 -4.37 10.69
CA ILE A 149 -16.02 -5.17 11.39
C ILE A 149 -15.26 -5.99 10.36
N LEU A 150 -13.97 -5.74 10.25
CA LEU A 150 -13.06 -6.47 9.35
C LEU A 150 -12.31 -7.55 10.14
N PRO A 151 -11.88 -8.64 9.48
CA PRO A 151 -11.10 -9.68 10.14
C PRO A 151 -9.76 -9.15 10.63
N ASP A 152 -9.33 -9.61 11.81
CA ASP A 152 -8.10 -9.17 12.46
C ASP A 152 -6.86 -9.54 11.65
N LEU A 153 -5.94 -8.57 11.54
CA LEU A 153 -4.62 -8.78 10.97
C LEU A 153 -3.70 -9.32 12.09
N LYS A 154 -3.45 -10.61 12.08
CA LYS A 154 -2.43 -11.18 12.98
C LYS A 154 -1.05 -10.85 12.40
N ASP A 155 -0.30 -10.02 13.10
CA ASP A 155 1.10 -9.79 12.78
C ASP A 155 1.90 -11.04 13.15
N LYS A 156 2.54 -11.63 12.14
CA LYS A 156 3.53 -12.70 12.35
C LYS A 156 4.91 -12.06 12.43
N PRO A 157 5.73 -12.43 13.42
CA PRO A 157 7.12 -11.97 13.45
C PRO A 157 7.82 -12.38 12.16
N ILE A 158 8.56 -11.45 11.57
CA ILE A 158 9.33 -11.69 10.35
C ILE A 158 10.74 -12.10 10.79
N ILE A 159 11.05 -13.38 10.70
CA ILE A 159 12.41 -13.89 10.91
C ILE A 159 13.12 -13.79 9.56
N LEU A 160 14.16 -12.96 9.50
CA LEU A 160 14.97 -12.76 8.30
C LEU A 160 16.30 -13.52 8.45
N PRO A 161 16.79 -14.18 7.40
CA PRO A 161 18.15 -14.68 7.35
C PRO A 161 19.14 -13.50 7.34
N THR A 162 20.39 -13.78 7.68
CA THR A 162 21.46 -12.78 7.58
C THR A 162 21.78 -12.45 6.12
N ALA A 163 22.30 -11.25 5.89
CA ALA A 163 22.76 -10.85 4.54
C ALA A 163 23.84 -11.80 4.01
N GLY A 164 24.71 -12.32 4.90
CA GLY A 164 25.77 -13.26 4.52
C GLY A 164 25.24 -14.60 4.02
N GLU A 165 24.20 -15.17 4.68
CA GLU A 165 23.55 -16.41 4.24
C GLU A 165 22.91 -16.23 2.86
N VAL A 166 22.16 -15.14 2.67
CA VAL A 166 21.51 -14.84 1.38
C VAL A 166 22.57 -14.65 0.29
N TRP A 167 23.62 -13.89 0.56
CA TRP A 167 24.66 -13.65 -0.43
C TRP A 167 25.39 -14.94 -0.81
N LYS A 168 25.77 -15.77 0.15
CA LYS A 168 26.39 -17.09 -0.13
C LYS A 168 25.51 -17.95 -1.04
N ALA A 169 24.19 -17.95 -0.83
CA ALA A 169 23.25 -18.74 -1.62
C ALA A 169 23.15 -18.28 -3.09
N VAL A 170 23.31 -16.97 -3.37
CA VAL A 170 23.15 -16.41 -4.73
C VAL A 170 24.45 -16.11 -5.45
N LYS A 171 25.60 -16.17 -4.76
CA LYS A 171 26.92 -15.84 -5.31
C LYS A 171 27.23 -16.69 -6.54
N GLY A 172 27.68 -16.05 -7.63
CA GLY A 172 28.01 -16.70 -8.89
C GLY A 172 26.80 -17.17 -9.70
N THR A 173 25.59 -16.86 -9.28
CA THR A 173 24.36 -17.17 -10.04
C THR A 173 23.91 -15.96 -10.86
N GLU A 174 23.09 -16.21 -11.86
CA GLU A 174 22.50 -15.17 -12.72
C GLU A 174 21.57 -14.18 -11.98
N ILE A 175 21.16 -14.47 -10.75
CA ILE A 175 20.36 -13.55 -9.91
C ILE A 175 21.20 -12.86 -8.83
N GLU A 176 22.51 -13.02 -8.81
CA GLU A 176 23.36 -12.36 -7.82
C GLU A 176 23.21 -10.83 -7.90
N LEU A 177 23.36 -10.27 -9.11
CA LEU A 177 23.22 -8.83 -9.30
C LEU A 177 21.88 -8.29 -8.84
N PRO A 178 20.70 -8.77 -9.30
CA PRO A 178 19.42 -8.26 -8.83
C PRO A 178 19.20 -8.43 -7.32
N VAL A 179 19.69 -9.51 -6.71
CA VAL A 179 19.58 -9.70 -5.26
C VAL A 179 20.41 -8.67 -4.49
N LEU A 180 21.68 -8.43 -4.91
CA LEU A 180 22.51 -7.43 -4.26
C LEU A 180 22.02 -6.00 -4.48
N LEU A 181 21.48 -5.69 -5.65
CA LEU A 181 20.81 -4.40 -5.89
C LEU A 181 19.63 -4.18 -4.91
N SER A 182 18.88 -5.23 -4.60
CA SER A 182 17.79 -5.16 -3.59
C SER A 182 18.31 -5.09 -2.17
N MET A 183 19.26 -5.95 -1.82
CA MET A 183 19.72 -6.13 -0.45
C MET A 183 20.74 -5.07 -0.03
N TRP A 184 21.65 -4.69 -0.91
CA TRP A 184 22.72 -3.71 -0.60
C TRP A 184 22.33 -2.28 -0.94
N LEU A 185 21.69 -2.07 -2.13
CA LEU A 185 21.29 -0.74 -2.59
C LEU A 185 19.81 -0.42 -2.33
N THR A 186 19.08 -1.29 -1.65
CA THR A 186 17.67 -1.06 -1.27
C THR A 186 16.73 -0.83 -2.45
N LEU A 187 17.02 -1.36 -3.64
CA LEU A 187 16.17 -1.18 -4.81
C LEU A 187 14.98 -2.16 -4.81
N SER A 188 13.81 -1.68 -5.21
CA SER A 188 12.65 -2.55 -5.45
C SER A 188 12.77 -3.28 -6.78
N MET A 189 12.05 -4.40 -6.96
CA MET A 189 12.05 -5.16 -8.21
C MET A 189 11.72 -4.28 -9.43
N SER A 190 10.75 -3.35 -9.30
CA SER A 190 10.39 -2.46 -10.40
C SER A 190 11.49 -1.44 -10.73
N GLU A 191 12.23 -0.96 -9.73
CA GLU A 191 13.37 -0.07 -9.91
C GLU A 191 14.53 -0.82 -10.59
N ILE A 192 14.87 -2.01 -10.10
CA ILE A 192 15.93 -2.86 -10.67
C ILE A 192 15.69 -3.14 -12.16
N ARG A 193 14.46 -3.48 -12.53
CA ARG A 193 14.09 -3.74 -13.92
C ARG A 193 14.07 -2.48 -14.79
N GLY A 194 14.01 -1.30 -14.20
CA GLY A 194 14.12 -0.02 -14.90
C GLY A 194 15.56 0.39 -15.20
N LEU A 195 16.57 -0.25 -14.57
CA LEU A 195 17.97 0.14 -14.70
C LEU A 195 18.53 -0.19 -16.08
N THR A 196 19.21 0.79 -16.65
CA THR A 196 20.03 0.66 -17.87
C THR A 196 21.42 1.24 -17.63
N LYS A 197 22.44 0.74 -18.35
CA LYS A 197 23.78 1.31 -18.25
C LYS A 197 23.78 2.78 -18.67
N SER A 198 23.15 3.08 -19.80
CA SER A 198 23.16 4.42 -20.41
C SER A 198 22.48 5.50 -19.57
N LYS A 199 21.35 5.18 -18.88
CA LYS A 199 20.57 6.16 -18.14
C LYS A 199 20.80 6.14 -16.63
N SER A 200 21.22 4.99 -16.10
CA SER A 200 21.24 4.78 -14.65
C SER A 200 22.65 4.78 -14.06
N ILE A 201 23.70 4.53 -14.87
CA ILE A 201 25.07 4.40 -14.38
C ILE A 201 25.91 5.60 -14.82
N HIS A 202 26.47 6.32 -13.86
CA HIS A 202 27.32 7.48 -14.08
C HIS A 202 28.57 7.37 -13.18
N GLY A 203 29.61 6.74 -13.71
CA GLY A 203 30.81 6.42 -12.95
C GLY A 203 30.51 5.47 -11.79
N ASP A 204 30.79 5.91 -10.56
CA ASP A 204 30.50 5.17 -9.32
C ASP A 204 29.09 5.43 -8.76
N LYS A 205 28.20 6.07 -9.52
CA LYS A 205 26.86 6.43 -9.11
C LYS A 205 25.80 5.68 -9.90
N LEU A 206 24.75 5.22 -9.19
CA LEU A 206 23.53 4.65 -9.74
C LEU A 206 22.36 5.57 -9.48
N SER A 207 21.69 6.02 -10.54
CA SER A 207 20.47 6.85 -10.46
C SER A 207 19.23 6.05 -10.81
N VAL A 208 18.23 6.09 -9.93
CA VAL A 208 16.91 5.48 -10.17
C VAL A 208 16.06 6.49 -10.94
N VAL A 209 16.00 6.35 -12.26
CA VAL A 209 15.30 7.30 -13.17
C VAL A 209 14.00 6.72 -13.74
N GLU A 210 13.94 5.40 -13.89
CA GLU A 210 12.81 4.70 -14.48
C GLU A 210 12.43 3.48 -13.65
N THR A 211 11.18 3.04 -13.77
CA THR A 211 10.72 1.78 -13.20
C THR A 211 9.98 0.95 -14.24
N VAL A 212 10.04 -0.37 -14.12
CA VAL A 212 9.30 -1.29 -14.97
C VAL A 212 8.37 -2.12 -14.11
N VAL A 213 7.07 -2.00 -14.36
CA VAL A 213 6.02 -2.80 -13.70
C VAL A 213 5.42 -3.81 -14.67
N GLN A 214 4.80 -4.85 -14.13
CA GLN A 214 4.05 -5.82 -14.93
C GLN A 214 2.56 -5.46 -14.85
N VAL A 215 1.90 -5.37 -15.99
CA VAL A 215 0.45 -5.13 -16.11
C VAL A 215 -0.06 -6.07 -17.20
N ASP A 216 -1.03 -6.90 -16.88
CA ASP A 216 -1.60 -7.89 -17.79
C ASP A 216 -0.56 -8.74 -18.56
N GLY A 217 0.48 -9.16 -17.82
CA GLY A 217 1.57 -9.94 -18.40
C GLY A 217 2.60 -9.14 -19.21
N GLN A 218 2.38 -7.85 -19.45
CA GLN A 218 3.28 -6.99 -20.21
C GLN A 218 4.15 -6.10 -19.31
N ALA A 219 5.38 -5.87 -19.72
CA ALA A 219 6.28 -4.96 -19.03
C ALA A 219 5.98 -3.50 -19.43
N VAL A 220 5.51 -2.70 -18.49
CA VAL A 220 5.21 -1.27 -18.68
C VAL A 220 6.29 -0.44 -18.03
N ARG A 221 7.02 0.35 -18.84
CA ARG A 221 8.02 1.30 -18.37
C ARG A 221 7.34 2.59 -17.93
N LYS A 222 7.76 3.11 -16.80
CA LYS A 222 7.26 4.37 -16.24
C LYS A 222 8.41 5.36 -16.06
N THR A 223 8.20 6.55 -16.61
CA THR A 223 9.11 7.70 -16.52
C THR A 223 8.33 8.88 -15.96
N GLY A 224 8.85 9.59 -14.96
CA GLY A 224 8.24 10.82 -14.41
C GLY A 224 7.06 10.65 -13.43
N GLY A 225 6.50 11.73 -12.95
CA GLY A 225 5.32 11.80 -12.08
C GLY A 225 5.58 11.37 -10.62
N LYS A 226 4.88 10.34 -10.16
CA LYS A 226 5.06 9.81 -8.77
C LYS A 226 6.49 9.35 -8.49
N GLU A 227 7.28 9.13 -9.53
CA GLU A 227 8.63 8.57 -9.52
C GLU A 227 9.73 9.63 -9.46
N GLU A 228 9.49 10.87 -9.92
CA GLU A 228 10.39 11.99 -9.63
C GLU A 228 10.65 12.14 -8.13
N LYS A 229 9.63 11.91 -7.30
CA LYS A 229 9.77 11.91 -5.82
C LYS A 229 10.53 10.70 -5.26
N ARG A 230 10.85 9.70 -6.08
CA ARG A 230 11.64 8.51 -5.72
C ARG A 230 12.99 8.49 -6.43
N SER A 231 13.23 9.43 -7.34
CA SER A 231 14.53 9.61 -7.96
C SER A 231 15.58 9.81 -6.87
N ARG A 232 16.56 8.96 -6.86
CA ARG A 232 17.68 9.03 -5.94
C ARG A 232 18.94 8.48 -6.58
N THR A 233 20.04 9.02 -6.16
CA THR A 233 21.37 8.56 -6.60
C THR A 233 22.07 7.86 -5.45
N LEU A 234 22.62 6.70 -5.71
CA LEU A 234 23.31 5.84 -4.76
C LEU A 234 24.75 5.61 -5.24
N SER A 235 25.71 5.52 -4.32
CA SER A 235 27.05 5.07 -4.66
C SER A 235 27.04 3.56 -4.91
N ILE A 236 27.74 3.13 -5.95
CA ILE A 236 27.86 1.72 -6.34
C ILE A 236 29.10 1.14 -5.67
N PRO A 237 28.97 0.14 -4.78
CA PRO A 237 30.11 -0.55 -4.22
C PRO A 237 30.95 -1.23 -5.33
N PRO A 238 32.28 -1.31 -5.20
CA PRO A 238 33.17 -1.88 -6.23
C PRO A 238 32.75 -3.29 -6.68
N TYR A 239 32.29 -4.12 -5.75
CA TYR A 239 31.82 -5.46 -6.09
C TYR A 239 30.58 -5.44 -7.02
N ILE A 240 29.59 -4.60 -6.72
CA ILE A 240 28.40 -4.45 -7.59
C ILE A 240 28.81 -3.86 -8.95
N GLN A 241 29.79 -2.94 -8.96
CA GLN A 241 30.30 -2.36 -10.18
C GLN A 241 30.96 -3.44 -11.08
N SER A 242 31.70 -4.38 -10.49
CA SER A 242 32.29 -5.51 -11.24
C SER A 242 31.20 -6.43 -11.83
N LEU A 243 30.08 -6.65 -11.14
CA LEU A 243 28.95 -7.41 -11.68
C LEU A 243 28.26 -6.66 -12.83
N ILE A 244 28.07 -5.35 -12.69
CA ILE A 244 27.45 -4.50 -13.74
C ILE A 244 28.33 -4.50 -15.00
N SER A 245 29.66 -4.48 -14.89
CA SER A 245 30.56 -4.51 -16.05
C SER A 245 30.46 -5.80 -16.86
N GLN A 246 30.08 -6.91 -16.23
CA GLN A 246 29.91 -8.22 -16.86
C GLN A 246 28.56 -8.40 -17.57
N VAL A 247 27.62 -7.48 -17.38
CA VAL A 247 26.30 -7.56 -18.03
C VAL A 247 26.44 -7.19 -19.50
N ASP A 248 25.92 -8.02 -20.39
CA ASP A 248 25.89 -7.72 -21.83
C ASP A 248 24.71 -6.77 -22.14
N GLY A 249 24.92 -5.81 -23.05
CA GLY A 249 23.94 -4.83 -23.49
C GLY A 249 23.65 -3.73 -22.46
N ASP A 250 22.56 -2.98 -22.68
CA ASP A 250 22.19 -1.79 -21.90
C ASP A 250 21.32 -2.10 -20.68
N ILE A 251 20.43 -3.09 -20.76
CA ILE A 251 19.51 -3.44 -19.67
C ILE A 251 20.24 -4.26 -18.62
N LEU A 252 20.33 -3.75 -17.38
CA LEU A 252 21.09 -4.44 -16.30
C LEU A 252 20.45 -5.74 -15.85
N VAL A 253 19.13 -5.83 -15.82
CA VAL A 253 18.38 -7.01 -15.35
C VAL A 253 17.24 -7.32 -16.33
N PRO A 254 17.52 -8.10 -17.38
CA PRO A 254 16.52 -8.43 -18.41
C PRO A 254 15.50 -9.48 -17.96
N GLN A 255 15.80 -10.26 -16.91
CA GLN A 255 14.93 -11.34 -16.44
C GLN A 255 13.58 -10.82 -15.95
N SER A 256 12.53 -11.65 -16.11
CA SER A 256 11.21 -11.33 -15.58
C SER A 256 11.18 -11.40 -14.04
N PRO A 257 10.27 -10.64 -13.36
CA PRO A 257 10.13 -10.73 -11.90
C PRO A 257 9.85 -12.15 -11.41
N ALA A 258 9.06 -12.90 -12.17
CA ALA A 258 8.73 -14.28 -11.83
C ALA A 258 9.96 -15.19 -11.92
N SER A 259 10.79 -15.04 -12.96
CA SER A 259 12.03 -15.80 -13.12
C SER A 259 12.97 -15.55 -11.93
N ILE A 260 13.25 -14.27 -11.62
CA ILE A 260 14.13 -13.90 -10.50
C ILE A 260 13.57 -14.47 -9.18
N THR A 261 12.28 -14.28 -8.92
CA THR A 261 11.66 -14.72 -7.67
C THR A 261 11.66 -16.23 -7.52
N ASN A 262 11.32 -16.97 -8.56
CA ASN A 262 11.30 -18.44 -8.53
C ASN A 262 12.70 -19.02 -8.33
N ARG A 263 13.73 -18.44 -8.98
CA ARG A 263 15.12 -18.86 -8.78
C ARG A 263 15.59 -18.52 -7.37
N PHE A 264 15.25 -17.35 -6.87
CA PHE A 264 15.57 -16.95 -5.51
C PHE A 264 15.01 -17.95 -4.49
N TYR A 265 13.74 -18.34 -4.61
CA TYR A 265 13.13 -19.33 -3.70
C TYR A 265 13.82 -20.71 -3.78
N ARG A 266 14.13 -21.18 -5.00
CA ARG A 266 14.86 -22.46 -5.15
C ARG A 266 16.26 -22.40 -4.53
N LEU A 267 16.95 -21.28 -4.61
CA LEU A 267 18.26 -21.11 -3.99
C LEU A 267 18.19 -21.05 -2.47
N LEU A 268 17.18 -20.39 -1.90
CA LEU A 268 16.95 -20.41 -0.45
C LEU A 268 16.68 -21.83 0.03
N GLU A 269 15.77 -22.55 -0.62
CA GLU A 269 15.43 -23.94 -0.29
C GLU A 269 16.65 -24.85 -0.39
N LYS A 270 17.41 -24.77 -1.50
CA LYS A 270 18.64 -25.57 -1.71
C LYS A 270 19.69 -25.36 -0.61
N ASN A 271 19.76 -24.17 -0.04
CA ASN A 271 20.72 -23.81 1.02
C ASN A 271 20.14 -23.91 2.44
N GLY A 272 18.92 -24.47 2.62
CA GLY A 272 18.30 -24.61 3.93
C GLY A 272 17.93 -23.28 4.59
N ILE A 273 17.83 -22.18 3.81
CA ILE A 273 17.47 -20.86 4.31
C ILE A 273 15.95 -20.74 4.38
N PRO A 274 15.38 -20.24 5.52
CA PRO A 274 13.94 -20.06 5.65
C PRO A 274 13.34 -19.25 4.51
N HIS A 275 12.15 -19.66 4.05
CA HIS A 275 11.46 -18.98 2.96
C HIS A 275 11.18 -17.50 3.30
N MET A 276 11.62 -16.60 2.45
CA MET A 276 11.34 -15.17 2.51
C MET A 276 10.95 -14.64 1.12
N SER A 277 10.11 -13.61 1.08
CA SER A 277 9.78 -12.96 -0.19
C SER A 277 10.97 -12.14 -0.71
N TYR A 278 11.09 -12.00 -2.02
CA TYR A 278 12.13 -11.17 -2.63
C TYR A 278 12.13 -9.72 -2.10
N HIS A 279 10.95 -9.17 -1.80
CA HIS A 279 10.84 -7.82 -1.24
C HIS A 279 11.46 -7.70 0.17
N GLN A 280 11.57 -8.80 0.92
CA GLN A 280 12.19 -8.82 2.24
C GLN A 280 13.71 -8.62 2.21
N LEU A 281 14.36 -8.70 1.05
CA LEU A 281 15.75 -8.25 0.87
C LEU A 281 15.94 -6.79 1.28
N ARG A 282 14.97 -5.94 0.99
CA ARG A 282 14.97 -4.54 1.44
C ARG A 282 14.75 -4.40 2.95
N HIS A 283 14.09 -5.37 3.57
CA HIS A 283 13.97 -5.41 5.02
C HIS A 283 15.30 -5.81 5.67
N ILE A 284 16.05 -6.75 5.09
CA ILE A 284 17.42 -7.06 5.55
C ILE A 284 18.27 -5.80 5.50
N SER A 285 18.25 -5.05 4.40
CA SER A 285 18.98 -3.78 4.28
C SER A 285 18.56 -2.75 5.37
N ALA A 286 17.26 -2.63 5.61
CA ALA A 286 16.75 -1.73 6.64
C ALA A 286 17.23 -2.15 8.05
N SER A 287 17.19 -3.46 8.34
CA SER A 287 17.68 -4.01 9.62
C SER A 287 19.17 -3.73 9.82
N ILE A 288 20.00 -3.97 8.80
CA ILE A 288 21.45 -3.67 8.86
C ILE A 288 21.69 -2.18 9.10
N MET A 289 21.00 -1.30 8.36
CA MET A 289 21.17 0.15 8.56
C MET A 289 20.78 0.58 9.97
N ALA A 290 19.77 -0.06 10.58
CA ALA A 290 19.40 0.17 11.95
C ALA A 290 20.49 -0.31 12.92
N GLU A 291 20.96 -1.55 12.76
CA GLU A 291 21.99 -2.17 13.59
C GLU A 291 23.28 -1.34 13.64
N ILE A 292 23.67 -0.74 12.51
CA ILE A 292 24.81 0.16 12.43
C ILE A 292 24.47 1.64 12.72
N ASN A 293 23.28 1.90 13.29
CA ASN A 293 22.83 3.22 13.75
C ASN A 293 22.78 4.31 12.66
N ILE A 294 22.42 3.98 11.43
CA ILE A 294 22.21 4.98 10.37
C ILE A 294 21.01 5.85 10.72
N PRO A 295 21.14 7.19 10.67
CA PRO A 295 20.02 8.08 10.93
C PRO A 295 18.81 7.84 10.03
N VAL A 296 17.64 7.86 10.62
CA VAL A 296 16.36 7.58 9.95
C VAL A 296 16.13 8.39 8.65
N PRO A 297 16.43 9.69 8.57
CA PRO A 297 16.31 10.45 7.32
C PRO A 297 17.18 9.88 6.20
N VAL A 298 18.42 9.47 6.53
CA VAL A 298 19.35 8.86 5.57
C VAL A 298 18.84 7.51 5.08
N MET A 299 18.32 6.67 5.98
CA MET A 299 17.70 5.41 5.61
C MET A 299 16.51 5.61 4.66
N ASN A 300 15.64 6.59 4.96
CA ASN A 300 14.49 6.91 4.11
C ASN A 300 14.92 7.37 2.72
N GLN A 301 15.90 8.23 2.65
CA GLN A 301 16.44 8.72 1.38
C GLN A 301 17.05 7.56 0.58
N ARG A 302 17.90 6.75 1.20
CA ARG A 302 18.54 5.59 0.57
C ARG A 302 17.51 4.56 0.08
N GLY A 303 16.50 4.24 0.90
CA GLY A 303 15.46 3.26 0.59
C GLY A 303 14.31 3.79 -0.27
N GLY A 304 14.20 5.11 -0.46
CA GLY A 304 13.04 5.71 -1.11
C GLY A 304 11.72 5.46 -0.35
N TRP A 305 11.80 5.33 0.99
CA TRP A 305 10.63 5.09 1.84
C TRP A 305 9.96 6.41 2.24
N LYS A 306 8.62 6.46 2.11
CA LYS A 306 7.82 7.66 2.41
C LYS A 306 7.21 7.65 3.82
N SER A 307 7.04 6.48 4.44
CA SER A 307 6.38 6.36 5.74
C SER A 307 7.21 5.60 6.76
N SER A 308 6.98 5.93 8.04
CA SER A 308 7.54 5.23 9.19
C SER A 308 7.02 3.80 9.34
N TYR A 309 5.81 3.51 8.85
CA TYR A 309 5.14 2.22 9.02
C TYR A 309 5.96 1.00 8.57
N THR A 310 6.59 1.08 7.41
CA THR A 310 7.46 -0.01 6.91
C THR A 310 8.66 -0.25 7.81
N ARG A 311 9.18 0.82 8.41
CA ARG A 311 10.26 0.81 9.38
C ARG A 311 9.83 0.16 10.69
N GLU A 312 8.79 0.71 11.32
CA GLU A 312 8.30 0.26 12.63
C GLU A 312 8.08 -1.24 12.65
N ARG A 313 7.54 -1.79 11.56
CA ARG A 313 7.29 -3.22 11.43
C ARG A 313 8.55 -4.08 11.28
N VAL A 314 9.60 -3.56 10.66
CA VAL A 314 10.91 -4.23 10.51
C VAL A 314 11.74 -4.07 11.79
N TYR A 315 11.68 -2.90 12.40
CA TYR A 315 12.47 -2.54 13.58
C TYR A 315 12.04 -3.25 14.87
N THR A 316 10.76 -3.61 15.01
CA THR A 316 10.25 -4.25 16.24
C THR A 316 11.04 -5.51 16.61
N HIS A 317 11.72 -6.14 15.66
CA HIS A 317 12.50 -7.36 15.88
C HIS A 317 14.00 -7.12 16.13
N VAL A 318 14.56 -6.03 15.60
CA VAL A 318 15.97 -5.65 15.81
C VAL A 318 16.14 -5.05 17.21
N PHE A 319 15.17 -4.30 17.68
CA PHE A 319 15.21 -3.53 18.93
C PHE A 319 15.28 -4.33 20.24
N THR A 320 15.12 -5.66 20.25
CA THR A 320 15.16 -6.39 21.52
C THR A 320 16.57 -6.34 22.13
N HIS A 321 17.62 -6.46 21.32
CA HIS A 321 19.00 -6.40 21.80
C HIS A 321 19.45 -4.95 22.04
N GLU A 322 19.14 -4.05 21.10
CA GLU A 322 19.46 -2.63 21.20
C GLU A 322 18.71 -1.92 22.34
N ARG A 323 17.48 -2.38 22.68
CA ARG A 323 16.73 -1.85 23.81
C ARG A 323 17.45 -2.10 25.12
N ILE A 324 18.01 -3.30 25.34
CA ILE A 324 18.77 -3.64 26.53
C ILE A 324 20.02 -2.75 26.63
N GLU A 325 20.72 -2.52 25.51
CA GLU A 325 21.88 -1.61 25.50
C GLU A 325 21.50 -0.14 25.69
N ALA A 326 20.35 0.28 25.10
CA ALA A 326 19.85 1.64 25.30
C ALA A 326 19.42 1.87 26.75
N ASP A 327 18.68 0.93 27.34
CA ASP A 327 18.27 0.99 28.75
C ASP A 327 19.51 1.08 29.65
N LYS A 328 20.54 0.28 29.38
CA LYS A 328 21.81 0.35 30.13
C LYS A 328 22.52 1.71 30.00
N LYS A 329 22.57 2.29 28.79
CA LYS A 329 23.15 3.64 28.59
C LYS A 329 22.36 4.72 29.32
N ILE A 330 21.04 4.61 29.36
CA ILE A 330 20.16 5.51 30.10
C ILE A 330 20.42 5.37 31.61
N ASP A 331 20.46 4.13 32.11
CA ASP A 331 20.71 3.85 33.51
C ASP A 331 22.11 4.34 33.96
N ASP A 332 23.14 4.12 33.14
CA ASP A 332 24.51 4.62 33.39
C ASP A 332 24.58 6.16 33.42
N TYR A 333 23.76 6.83 32.57
CA TYR A 333 23.67 8.29 32.58
C TYR A 333 23.03 8.80 33.87
N PHE A 334 21.88 8.25 34.25
CA PHE A 334 21.19 8.67 35.48
C PHE A 334 21.95 8.28 36.75
N LYS A 335 22.68 7.16 36.76
CA LYS A 335 23.53 6.74 37.83
C LYS A 335 24.65 7.79 38.12
N ARG A 336 25.30 8.26 37.05
CA ARG A 336 26.29 9.36 37.17
C ARG A 336 25.71 10.61 37.81
N ILE A 337 24.52 11.05 37.40
CA ILE A 337 23.82 12.18 37.99
C ILE A 337 23.52 11.93 39.48
N THR A 338 23.08 10.74 39.82
CA THR A 338 22.75 10.35 41.20
C THR A 338 24.02 10.41 42.08
N ASP A 339 25.13 9.88 41.59
CA ASP A 339 26.40 9.88 42.28
C ASP A 339 26.89 11.33 42.49
N GLU A 340 26.80 12.22 41.49
CA GLU A 340 27.14 13.64 41.59
C GLU A 340 26.28 14.43 42.60
N ILE A 341 25.00 14.04 42.77
CA ILE A 341 24.08 14.68 43.72
C ILE A 341 24.30 14.16 45.15
N THR A 342 24.62 12.87 45.30
CA THR A 342 24.83 12.23 46.61
C THR A 342 26.21 12.50 47.18
N ASP A 343 27.24 12.64 46.35
CA ASP A 343 28.62 12.98 46.82
C ASP A 343 28.78 14.44 47.21
N LYS A 344 27.77 15.32 47.02
CA LYS A 344 27.75 16.72 47.45
C LYS A 344 27.08 16.94 48.81
N LYS A 345 26.87 15.90 49.59
CA LYS A 345 26.46 15.94 50.99
C LYS A 345 27.61 15.49 51.88
#